data_e3d943b05fea3b0b7257de69a53619b0
#
_entry.id   e3d943b05fea3b0b7257de69a53619b0
#
_cell.length_a   1.000
_cell.length_b   1.000
_cell.length_c   1.000
_cell.angle_alpha   90.00
_cell.angle_beta   90.00
_cell.angle_gamma   90.00
#
_symmetry.space_group_name_H-M   'P 1'
#
loop_
_entity.id
_entity.type
_entity.pdbx_description
1 polymer ?
#
loop_
_entity_poly.entity_id
_entity_poly.type
_entity_poly.pdbx_seq_one_letter_code
_entity_poly.pdbx_strand_id
1 'polypeptide(L)'
;MIRLTPTLLSFAILLFSIVKVSAQDTLGNIFDGPYLLYKGNQILVKEVTHSSKKVIATEKTYTLSEKQKLAIKVNFSDAPEKNFEVKLRSSLQNEPSVWAQPDKLLFLSDIEGEFDALRNLLLANKVINKKYEWIFGKGHLVICGDLFDRGKDVPATLWLLYKLEKAAKLKGGYVHTILGNHDIMNLAGNLKYLDQKYLSAAEAMGQSYMELYDENTELGRWLRSKNLIEKIGDNLCLHGGISPEINDLRLTVEQINTISKPYIGWKDLKNTVKDDKILKIFNSTLGLFWFRGYFKEPVLEETIVDQTLAQYQVKRIIVGHTITKTNVGFYYGGKILGIDVNQHEGQHEGALFEKGNWYKVDLTGNKKPIKVN
;
A
#
# COMPACT_ATOMS: atom_id res chain seq x y z
N MET A 1 66.76 -39.86 52.57
CA MET A 1 65.92 -40.60 51.53
C MET A 1 64.57 -39.90 51.42
N ILE A 2 64.44 -39.04 50.48
CA ILE A 2 63.19 -38.29 50.25
C ILE A 2 62.60 -38.87 48.95
N ARG A 3 61.40 -39.45 49.06
CA ARG A 3 60.64 -39.98 47.89
C ARG A 3 59.85 -38.85 47.30
N LEU A 4 60.09 -38.54 46.02
CA LEU A 4 59.30 -37.68 45.16
C LEU A 4 58.20 -38.51 44.51
N THR A 5 56.96 -38.10 44.68
CA THR A 5 55.81 -38.61 43.95
C THR A 5 55.53 -37.76 42.71
N PRO A 6 55.28 -38.37 41.52
CA PRO A 6 54.99 -37.60 40.31
C PRO A 6 53.50 -37.21 40.28
N THR A 7 53.23 -35.94 40.15
CA THR A 7 51.89 -35.37 39.88
C THR A 7 51.55 -35.54 38.39
N LEU A 8 50.53 -36.31 38.10
CA LEU A 8 49.95 -36.44 36.75
C LEU A 8 49.12 -35.18 36.42
N LEU A 9 49.62 -34.45 35.44
CA LEU A 9 48.88 -33.30 34.84
C LEU A 9 47.95 -33.85 33.76
N SER A 10 46.66 -33.89 34.04
CA SER A 10 45.63 -34.26 33.04
C SER A 10 45.37 -33.10 32.10
N PHE A 11 45.78 -33.20 30.89
CA PHE A 11 45.41 -32.28 29.81
C PHE A 11 44.00 -32.66 29.31
N ALA A 12 42.99 -31.84 29.65
CA ALA A 12 41.68 -31.94 29.04
C ALA A 12 41.72 -31.33 27.63
N ILE A 13 41.67 -32.18 26.61
CA ILE A 13 41.52 -31.76 25.21
C ILE A 13 40.03 -31.42 25.00
N LEU A 14 39.74 -30.12 24.91
CA LEU A 14 38.42 -29.64 24.48
C LEU A 14 38.29 -29.87 22.96
N LEU A 15 37.59 -30.91 22.59
CA LEU A 15 37.20 -31.15 21.22
C LEU A 15 36.09 -30.13 20.84
N PHE A 16 36.52 -29.05 20.17
CA PHE A 16 35.56 -28.18 19.46
C PHE A 16 35.02 -28.96 18.25
N SER A 17 33.80 -29.44 18.37
CA SER A 17 33.04 -29.97 17.23
C SER A 17 32.73 -28.78 16.31
N ILE A 18 33.49 -28.60 15.25
CA ILE A 18 33.12 -27.72 14.15
C ILE A 18 31.94 -28.37 13.45
N VAL A 19 30.72 -27.95 13.78
CA VAL A 19 29.56 -28.26 12.95
C VAL A 19 29.77 -27.56 11.63
N LYS A 20 30.22 -28.32 10.62
CA LYS A 20 30.13 -27.86 9.23
C LYS A 20 28.66 -27.73 8.90
N VAL A 21 28.14 -26.52 9.00
CA VAL A 21 26.85 -26.18 8.37
C VAL A 21 27.08 -26.33 6.88
N SER A 22 26.51 -27.39 6.33
CA SER A 22 26.45 -27.63 4.88
C SER A 22 25.68 -26.45 4.26
N ALA A 23 26.33 -25.67 3.40
CA ALA A 23 25.76 -24.53 2.68
C ALA A 23 24.81 -24.96 1.56
N GLN A 24 24.03 -25.99 1.76
CA GLN A 24 23.02 -26.52 0.85
C GLN A 24 21.66 -26.74 1.55
N ASP A 25 21.34 -25.91 2.57
CA ASP A 25 19.95 -25.75 2.90
C ASP A 25 19.35 -24.87 1.82
N THR A 26 18.55 -25.46 0.95
CA THR A 26 17.66 -24.77 0.02
C THR A 26 17.02 -23.60 0.75
N LEU A 27 17.33 -22.38 0.31
CA LEU A 27 16.64 -21.17 0.78
C LEU A 27 15.14 -21.46 0.76
N GLY A 28 14.53 -21.54 1.93
CA GLY A 28 13.10 -21.75 2.05
C GLY A 28 12.36 -20.67 1.29
N ASN A 29 11.19 -21.00 0.75
CA ASN A 29 10.36 -20.04 0.03
C ASN A 29 10.06 -18.84 0.94
N ILE A 30 10.22 -17.61 0.44
CA ILE A 30 9.84 -16.43 1.19
C ILE A 30 8.34 -16.48 1.42
N PHE A 31 7.99 -16.43 2.68
CA PHE A 31 6.61 -16.52 3.14
C PHE A 31 6.01 -15.13 3.33
N ASP A 32 6.81 -14.17 3.85
CA ASP A 32 6.33 -12.81 4.09
C ASP A 32 7.47 -11.80 4.32
N GLY A 33 7.23 -10.53 4.02
CA GLY A 33 8.17 -9.41 4.17
C GLY A 33 8.74 -8.92 2.84
N PRO A 34 9.89 -8.20 2.84
CA PRO A 34 10.64 -7.77 4.03
C PRO A 34 9.99 -6.62 4.79
N TYR A 35 10.22 -6.57 6.10
CA TYR A 35 9.83 -5.46 6.98
C TYR A 35 11.06 -4.74 7.50
N LEU A 36 11.00 -3.41 7.56
CA LEU A 36 12.09 -2.58 8.06
C LEU A 36 11.65 -1.84 9.32
N LEU A 37 12.28 -2.17 10.44
CA LEU A 37 12.02 -1.57 11.74
C LEU A 37 13.20 -0.72 12.19
N TYR A 38 12.92 0.45 12.74
CA TYR A 38 13.91 1.35 13.32
C TYR A 38 13.97 1.18 14.83
N LYS A 39 15.17 0.87 15.36
CA LYS A 39 15.40 0.73 16.80
C LYS A 39 16.66 1.51 17.21
N GLY A 40 16.48 2.68 17.80
CA GLY A 40 17.61 3.57 18.09
C GLY A 40 18.39 3.91 16.83
N ASN A 41 19.68 3.61 16.79
CA ASN A 41 20.57 3.83 15.63
C ASN A 41 20.64 2.63 14.67
N GLN A 42 19.69 1.72 14.74
CA GLN A 42 19.68 0.49 13.96
C GLN A 42 18.47 0.42 13.03
N ILE A 43 18.66 -0.28 11.91
CA ILE A 43 17.61 -0.72 10.98
C ILE A 43 17.62 -2.25 11.02
N LEU A 44 16.51 -2.82 11.46
CA LEU A 44 16.29 -4.26 11.44
C LEU A 44 15.49 -4.60 10.18
N VAL A 45 16.05 -5.43 9.31
CA VAL A 45 15.37 -5.96 8.13
C VAL A 45 14.95 -7.38 8.47
N LYS A 46 13.65 -7.59 8.59
CA LYS A 46 13.04 -8.88 8.94
C LYS A 46 12.28 -9.45 7.76
N GLU A 47 12.41 -10.73 7.53
CA GLU A 47 11.61 -11.48 6.56
C GLU A 47 11.35 -12.89 7.09
N VAL A 48 10.32 -13.52 6.58
CA VAL A 48 9.93 -14.86 6.97
C VAL A 48 10.04 -15.79 5.78
N THR A 49 10.67 -16.93 5.98
CA THR A 49 10.75 -18.02 5.01
C THR A 49 9.94 -19.20 5.48
N HIS A 50 9.43 -19.96 4.54
CA HIS A 50 8.73 -21.22 4.81
C HIS A 50 9.59 -22.39 4.30
N SER A 51 10.10 -23.21 5.20
CA SER A 51 10.65 -24.52 4.83
C SER A 51 9.58 -25.57 5.10
N SER A 52 9.66 -26.72 4.45
CA SER A 52 8.63 -27.78 4.39
C SER A 52 7.90 -28.13 5.70
N LYS A 53 8.34 -27.62 6.85
CA LYS A 53 7.73 -27.87 8.16
C LYS A 53 7.76 -26.70 9.15
N LYS A 54 8.40 -25.57 8.83
CA LYS A 54 8.52 -24.44 9.78
C LYS A 54 8.50 -23.09 9.08
N VAL A 55 7.84 -22.14 9.71
CA VAL A 55 7.95 -20.70 9.43
C VAL A 55 9.18 -20.21 10.20
N ILE A 56 10.16 -19.64 9.50
CA ILE A 56 11.45 -19.21 10.06
C ILE A 56 11.64 -17.73 9.77
N ALA A 57 11.73 -16.92 10.82
CA ALA A 57 12.11 -15.52 10.69
C ALA A 57 13.64 -15.37 10.54
N THR A 58 14.03 -14.48 9.66
CA THR A 58 15.42 -14.02 9.52
C THR A 58 15.50 -12.53 9.81
N GLU A 59 16.61 -12.09 10.40
CA GLU A 59 16.85 -10.69 10.72
C GLU A 59 18.25 -10.29 10.29
N LYS A 60 18.37 -9.13 9.64
CA LYS A 60 19.66 -8.48 9.35
C LYS A 60 19.63 -7.09 9.97
N THR A 61 20.70 -6.74 10.67
CA THR A 61 20.84 -5.44 11.32
C THR A 61 21.82 -4.56 10.55
N TYR A 62 21.43 -3.31 10.35
CA TYR A 62 22.22 -2.25 9.72
C TYR A 62 22.23 -1.01 10.61
N THR A 63 23.16 -0.11 10.43
CA THR A 63 23.15 1.21 11.08
C THR A 63 22.34 2.22 10.25
N LEU A 64 21.83 3.28 10.89
CA LEU A 64 21.12 4.36 10.19
C LEU A 64 22.00 5.03 9.11
N SER A 65 23.31 5.09 9.32
CA SER A 65 24.26 5.65 8.33
C SER A 65 24.32 4.84 7.02
N GLU A 66 23.95 3.57 7.07
CA GLU A 66 23.89 2.68 5.90
C GLU A 66 22.57 2.80 5.12
N LYS A 67 21.56 3.49 5.66
CA LYS A 67 20.21 3.55 5.07
C LYS A 67 20.20 3.85 3.57
N GLN A 68 20.98 4.84 3.12
CA GLN A 68 20.99 5.24 1.72
C GLN A 68 21.64 4.22 0.79
N LYS A 69 22.48 3.34 1.33
CA LYS A 69 23.17 2.27 0.60
C LYS A 69 22.35 0.98 0.57
N LEU A 70 21.34 0.86 1.45
CA LEU A 70 20.49 -0.32 1.53
C LEU A 70 19.63 -0.47 0.27
N ALA A 71 19.74 -1.64 -0.35
CA ALA A 71 18.81 -2.12 -1.36
C ALA A 71 18.00 -3.27 -0.75
N ILE A 72 16.72 -3.03 -0.58
CA ILE A 72 15.78 -4.02 -0.07
C ILE A 72 15.35 -4.93 -1.20
N LYS A 73 15.56 -6.23 -1.03
CA LYS A 73 15.17 -7.24 -2.01
C LYS A 73 13.78 -7.76 -1.67
N VAL A 74 12.86 -7.61 -2.60
CA VAL A 74 11.56 -8.27 -2.55
C VAL A 74 11.65 -9.49 -3.45
N ASN A 75 11.54 -10.66 -2.85
CA ASN A 75 11.78 -11.92 -3.53
C ASN A 75 10.52 -12.79 -3.54
N PHE A 76 10.30 -13.45 -4.65
CA PHE A 76 9.27 -14.47 -4.86
C PHE A 76 9.98 -15.77 -5.16
N SER A 77 9.97 -16.72 -4.22
CA SER A 77 10.72 -17.97 -4.35
C SER A 77 10.26 -18.82 -5.51
N ASP A 78 8.95 -18.82 -5.74
CA ASP A 78 8.31 -19.63 -6.79
C ASP A 78 8.26 -18.92 -8.15
N ALA A 79 8.61 -17.62 -8.20
CA ALA A 79 8.57 -16.80 -9.39
C ALA A 79 9.70 -15.75 -9.40
N PRO A 80 10.98 -16.19 -9.52
CA PRO A 80 12.14 -15.28 -9.42
C PRO A 80 12.13 -14.13 -10.43
N GLU A 81 11.42 -14.28 -11.54
CA GLU A 81 11.21 -13.20 -12.53
C GLU A 81 10.38 -12.03 -12.01
N LYS A 82 9.72 -12.18 -10.87
CA LYS A 82 8.98 -11.14 -10.17
C LYS A 82 9.86 -10.39 -9.15
N ASN A 83 11.05 -10.86 -8.85
CA ASN A 83 11.95 -10.24 -7.88
C ASN A 83 12.31 -8.81 -8.28
N PHE A 84 12.41 -7.94 -7.30
CA PHE A 84 12.85 -6.56 -7.51
C PHE A 84 13.58 -5.99 -6.29
N GLU A 85 14.33 -4.92 -6.52
CA GLU A 85 15.03 -4.21 -5.47
C GLU A 85 14.44 -2.81 -5.27
N VAL A 86 14.43 -2.37 -4.02
CA VAL A 86 13.96 -1.05 -3.59
C VAL A 86 15.08 -0.32 -2.87
N LYS A 87 15.43 0.88 -3.34
CA LYS A 87 16.32 1.77 -2.62
C LYS A 87 15.53 2.65 -1.67
N LEU A 88 15.93 2.67 -0.41
CA LEU A 88 15.27 3.49 0.60
C LEU A 88 15.42 4.99 0.30
N ARG A 89 14.44 5.77 0.73
CA ARG A 89 14.49 7.23 0.66
C ARG A 89 15.29 7.78 1.83
N SER A 90 15.97 8.89 1.62
CA SER A 90 16.65 9.62 2.70
C SER A 90 15.65 10.13 3.73
N SER A 91 14.53 10.66 3.26
CA SER A 91 13.40 11.13 4.08
C SER A 91 12.07 10.84 3.40
N LEU A 92 11.05 10.70 4.20
CA LEU A 92 9.65 10.63 3.77
C LEU A 92 9.00 11.98 4.12
N GLN A 93 8.24 12.52 3.19
CA GLN A 93 7.54 13.78 3.35
C GLN A 93 6.06 13.59 3.02
N ASN A 94 5.22 14.43 3.60
CA ASN A 94 3.82 14.50 3.22
C ASN A 94 3.71 14.87 1.74
N GLU A 95 2.87 14.14 1.02
CA GLU A 95 2.67 14.39 -0.41
C GLU A 95 1.70 15.57 -0.61
N PRO A 96 1.88 16.38 -1.67
CA PRO A 96 0.87 17.35 -2.09
C PRO A 96 -0.45 16.66 -2.39
N SER A 97 -1.55 17.37 -2.18
CA SER A 97 -2.90 16.83 -2.42
C SER A 97 -3.67 17.55 -3.55
N VAL A 98 -3.07 18.58 -4.13
CA VAL A 98 -3.63 19.31 -5.27
C VAL A 98 -2.61 19.37 -6.40
N TRP A 99 -3.02 18.93 -7.60
CA TRP A 99 -2.18 18.74 -8.76
C TRP A 99 -2.80 19.35 -10.02
N ALA A 100 -1.96 19.84 -10.92
CA ALA A 100 -2.41 20.19 -12.25
C ALA A 100 -2.88 18.95 -13.02
N GLN A 101 -3.70 19.13 -14.06
CA GLN A 101 -4.18 18.05 -14.92
C GLN A 101 -3.04 17.46 -15.76
N PRO A 102 -2.67 16.18 -15.58
CA PRO A 102 -1.73 15.52 -16.48
C PRO A 102 -2.44 15.10 -17.78
N ASP A 103 -1.67 14.96 -18.87
CA ASP A 103 -2.18 14.46 -20.15
C ASP A 103 -2.57 12.97 -20.09
N LYS A 104 -2.02 12.23 -19.11
CA LYS A 104 -2.21 10.79 -19.00
C LYS A 104 -2.29 10.37 -17.54
N LEU A 105 -3.36 9.63 -17.21
CA LEU A 105 -3.60 9.09 -15.87
C LEU A 105 -4.10 7.65 -15.97
N LEU A 106 -3.53 6.76 -15.19
CA LEU A 106 -4.09 5.43 -14.95
C LEU A 106 -4.61 5.35 -13.52
N PHE A 107 -5.89 5.01 -13.37
CA PHE A 107 -6.56 4.85 -12.09
C PHE A 107 -6.81 3.38 -11.81
N LEU A 108 -6.42 2.93 -10.62
CA LEU A 108 -6.69 1.61 -10.06
C LEU A 108 -7.18 1.77 -8.62
N SER A 109 -7.83 0.75 -8.08
CA SER A 109 -8.28 0.72 -6.69
C SER A 109 -8.37 -0.71 -6.18
N ASP A 110 -8.51 -0.87 -4.86
CA ASP A 110 -8.84 -2.14 -4.21
C ASP A 110 -7.90 -3.30 -4.63
N ILE A 111 -6.59 -3.02 -4.53
CA ILE A 111 -5.54 -3.99 -4.91
C ILE A 111 -5.46 -5.13 -3.90
N GLU A 112 -5.68 -4.84 -2.61
CA GLU A 112 -5.87 -5.83 -1.55
C GLU A 112 -4.81 -6.94 -1.53
N GLY A 113 -3.54 -6.57 -1.65
CA GLY A 113 -2.43 -7.52 -1.64
C GLY A 113 -2.30 -8.43 -2.87
N GLU A 114 -3.08 -8.19 -3.92
CA GLU A 114 -3.01 -8.91 -5.19
C GLU A 114 -1.88 -8.36 -6.07
N PHE A 115 -0.63 -8.65 -5.67
CA PHE A 115 0.57 -8.16 -6.35
C PHE A 115 0.60 -8.49 -7.84
N ASP A 116 0.21 -9.71 -8.22
CA ASP A 116 0.22 -10.14 -9.62
C ASP A 116 -0.78 -9.34 -10.45
N ALA A 117 -1.94 -9.03 -9.91
CA ALA A 117 -2.94 -8.19 -10.57
C ALA A 117 -2.37 -6.80 -10.84
N LEU A 118 -1.85 -6.14 -9.81
CA LEU A 118 -1.21 -4.82 -9.94
C LEU A 118 -0.06 -4.86 -10.95
N ARG A 119 0.90 -5.78 -10.75
CA ARG A 119 2.08 -5.90 -11.63
C ARG A 119 1.68 -6.09 -13.10
N ASN A 120 0.76 -7.00 -13.37
CA ASN A 120 0.37 -7.32 -14.74
C ASN A 120 -0.45 -6.21 -15.39
N LEU A 121 -1.32 -5.50 -14.65
CA LEU A 121 -1.99 -4.29 -15.13
C LEU A 121 -0.97 -3.21 -15.50
N LEU A 122 0.04 -2.97 -14.66
CA LEU A 122 1.07 -1.96 -14.92
C LEU A 122 1.94 -2.34 -16.14
N LEU A 123 2.28 -3.61 -16.31
CA LEU A 123 3.02 -4.12 -17.48
C LEU A 123 2.22 -3.98 -18.78
N ALA A 124 0.98 -4.49 -18.78
CA ALA A 124 0.09 -4.48 -19.92
C ALA A 124 -0.19 -3.07 -20.43
N ASN A 125 -0.36 -2.11 -19.50
CA ASN A 125 -0.66 -0.72 -19.82
C ASN A 125 0.59 0.17 -19.94
N LYS A 126 1.78 -0.44 -20.02
CA LYS A 126 3.06 0.25 -20.25
C LYS A 126 3.36 1.34 -19.23
N VAL A 127 3.00 1.11 -17.98
CA VAL A 127 3.39 1.95 -16.83
C VAL A 127 4.81 1.60 -16.42
N ILE A 128 5.10 0.31 -16.37
CA ILE A 128 6.42 -0.25 -16.06
C ILE A 128 6.86 -1.25 -17.14
N ASN A 129 8.15 -1.54 -17.19
CA ASN A 129 8.70 -2.68 -17.93
C ASN A 129 8.95 -3.88 -16.98
N LYS A 130 9.42 -5.03 -17.54
CA LYS A 130 9.73 -6.24 -16.76
C LYS A 130 10.79 -6.07 -15.68
N LYS A 131 11.59 -4.98 -15.75
CA LYS A 131 12.59 -4.62 -14.72
C LYS A 131 12.02 -3.66 -13.67
N TYR A 132 10.70 -3.41 -13.68
CA TYR A 132 10.03 -2.42 -12.82
C TYR A 132 10.56 -0.99 -12.99
N GLU A 133 11.06 -0.66 -14.16
CA GLU A 133 11.42 0.71 -14.52
C GLU A 133 10.18 1.46 -15.00
N TRP A 134 10.04 2.71 -14.56
CA TRP A 134 8.95 3.57 -14.98
C TRP A 134 9.09 3.97 -16.45
N ILE A 135 8.13 3.59 -17.29
CA ILE A 135 8.08 3.90 -18.71
C ILE A 135 6.84 4.71 -19.13
N PHE A 136 6.04 5.15 -18.14
CA PHE A 136 4.83 5.94 -18.39
C PHE A 136 5.12 7.43 -18.68
N GLY A 137 6.38 7.83 -18.67
CA GLY A 137 6.82 9.20 -18.94
C GLY A 137 6.32 10.16 -17.87
N LYS A 138 5.69 11.27 -18.32
CA LYS A 138 5.05 12.27 -17.44
C LYS A 138 3.63 11.87 -16.99
N GLY A 139 3.16 10.66 -17.32
CA GLY A 139 1.86 10.17 -16.89
C GLY A 139 1.82 9.92 -15.37
N HIS A 140 0.63 9.91 -14.80
CA HIS A 140 0.42 9.63 -13.39
C HIS A 140 -0.32 8.32 -13.18
N LEU A 141 0.08 7.56 -12.17
CA LEU A 141 -0.65 6.40 -11.66
C LEU A 141 -1.38 6.83 -10.38
N VAL A 142 -2.66 6.53 -10.27
CA VAL A 142 -3.49 6.86 -9.11
C VAL A 142 -4.05 5.56 -8.54
N ILE A 143 -3.75 5.27 -7.28
CA ILE A 143 -4.32 4.16 -6.53
C ILE A 143 -5.29 4.74 -5.51
N CYS A 144 -6.59 4.45 -5.67
CA CYS A 144 -7.65 4.99 -4.84
C CYS A 144 -7.98 4.08 -3.64
N GLY A 145 -6.94 3.66 -2.91
CA GLY A 145 -7.09 2.96 -1.63
C GLY A 145 -7.16 1.45 -1.73
N ASP A 146 -7.23 0.86 -0.55
CA ASP A 146 -7.30 -0.57 -0.25
C ASP A 146 -6.14 -1.38 -0.85
N LEU A 147 -4.98 -1.22 -0.19
CA LEU A 147 -3.77 -1.97 -0.48
C LEU A 147 -3.66 -3.23 0.36
N PHE A 148 -4.29 -3.22 1.55
CA PHE A 148 -4.24 -4.27 2.57
C PHE A 148 -5.38 -5.27 2.43
N ASP A 149 -5.24 -6.34 3.19
CA ASP A 149 -6.19 -7.44 3.37
C ASP A 149 -6.30 -8.41 2.17
N ARG A 150 -7.05 -9.48 2.34
CA ARG A 150 -7.42 -10.55 1.40
C ARG A 150 -6.25 -11.25 0.73
N GLY A 151 -5.53 -10.56 -0.16
CA GLY A 151 -4.39 -11.10 -0.90
C GLY A 151 -3.17 -11.41 -0.03
N LYS A 152 -2.21 -12.14 -0.61
CA LYS A 152 -1.07 -12.70 0.14
C LYS A 152 0.24 -11.94 -0.02
N ASP A 153 0.24 -10.86 -0.81
CA ASP A 153 1.48 -10.15 -1.17
C ASP A 153 1.42 -8.65 -0.86
N VAL A 154 0.78 -8.28 0.29
CA VAL A 154 0.68 -6.89 0.76
C VAL A 154 2.05 -6.23 0.86
N PRO A 155 3.10 -6.79 1.52
CA PRO A 155 4.41 -6.13 1.57
C PRO A 155 5.02 -5.89 0.20
N ALA A 156 4.92 -6.84 -0.73
CA ALA A 156 5.45 -6.69 -2.08
C ALA A 156 4.70 -5.60 -2.86
N THR A 157 3.39 -5.52 -2.72
CA THR A 157 2.54 -4.46 -3.30
C THR A 157 2.96 -3.08 -2.81
N LEU A 158 3.12 -2.92 -1.49
CA LEU A 158 3.55 -1.66 -0.88
C LEU A 158 4.96 -1.26 -1.33
N TRP A 159 5.90 -2.21 -1.36
CA TRP A 159 7.27 -1.96 -1.83
C TRP A 159 7.34 -1.59 -3.30
N LEU A 160 6.47 -2.17 -4.13
CA LEU A 160 6.39 -1.80 -5.55
C LEU A 160 5.94 -0.35 -5.70
N LEU A 161 4.87 0.06 -5.03
CA LEU A 161 4.38 1.45 -5.07
C LEU A 161 5.41 2.42 -4.49
N TYR A 162 6.04 2.08 -3.36
CA TYR A 162 7.13 2.86 -2.78
C TYR A 162 8.28 3.10 -3.78
N LYS A 163 8.69 2.05 -4.51
CA LYS A 163 9.72 2.13 -5.57
C LYS A 163 9.27 3.04 -6.72
N LEU A 164 8.05 2.83 -7.20
CA LEU A 164 7.53 3.52 -8.39
C LEU A 164 7.32 5.02 -8.15
N GLU A 165 6.96 5.46 -6.95
CA GLU A 165 6.84 6.90 -6.64
C GLU A 165 8.14 7.67 -6.94
N LYS A 166 9.29 7.13 -6.53
CA LYS A 166 10.59 7.75 -6.82
C LYS A 166 10.92 7.68 -8.32
N ALA A 167 10.67 6.53 -8.93
CA ALA A 167 10.98 6.30 -10.33
C ALA A 167 10.15 7.21 -11.25
N ALA A 168 8.86 7.42 -10.93
CA ALA A 168 7.96 8.31 -11.65
C ALA A 168 8.43 9.78 -11.54
N LYS A 169 8.72 10.27 -10.33
CA LYS A 169 9.19 11.65 -10.09
C LYS A 169 10.44 11.97 -10.92
N LEU A 170 11.38 11.03 -11.05
CA LEU A 170 12.60 11.20 -11.86
C LEU A 170 12.32 11.32 -13.37
N LYS A 171 11.14 10.93 -13.84
CA LYS A 171 10.69 11.02 -15.24
C LYS A 171 9.65 12.12 -15.46
N GLY A 172 9.38 12.93 -14.43
CA GLY A 172 8.37 13.99 -14.45
C GLY A 172 6.92 13.48 -14.36
N GLY A 173 6.72 12.20 -14.04
CA GLY A 173 5.44 11.59 -13.72
C GLY A 173 5.22 11.49 -12.21
N TYR A 174 4.14 10.81 -11.80
CA TYR A 174 3.81 10.67 -10.39
C TYR A 174 3.04 9.38 -10.07
N VAL A 175 3.16 8.90 -8.82
CA VAL A 175 2.30 7.85 -8.27
C VAL A 175 1.57 8.43 -7.06
N HIS A 176 0.26 8.51 -7.16
CA HIS A 176 -0.63 8.91 -6.09
C HIS A 176 -1.11 7.65 -5.36
N THR A 177 -0.81 7.56 -4.10
CA THR A 177 -1.28 6.49 -3.22
C THR A 177 -2.23 7.11 -2.21
N ILE A 178 -3.52 6.92 -2.41
CA ILE A 178 -4.59 7.39 -1.52
C ILE A 178 -4.93 6.22 -0.58
N LEU A 179 -5.22 6.49 0.70
CA LEU A 179 -5.54 5.44 1.65
C LEU A 179 -7.03 5.10 1.60
N GLY A 180 -7.35 3.81 1.67
CA GLY A 180 -8.69 3.26 1.78
C GLY A 180 -9.04 2.78 3.19
N ASN A 181 -10.24 2.21 3.35
CA ASN A 181 -10.69 1.75 4.66
C ASN A 181 -9.90 0.53 5.15
N HIS A 182 -9.50 -0.39 4.29
CA HIS A 182 -8.67 -1.54 4.67
C HIS A 182 -7.29 -1.08 5.14
N ASP A 183 -6.72 -0.05 4.52
CA ASP A 183 -5.45 0.54 4.96
C ASP A 183 -5.58 1.15 6.37
N ILE A 184 -6.62 1.97 6.59
CA ILE A 184 -6.91 2.59 7.90
C ILE A 184 -7.23 1.53 8.96
N MET A 185 -8.00 0.49 8.62
CA MET A 185 -8.33 -0.62 9.52
C MET A 185 -7.06 -1.33 9.98
N ASN A 186 -6.19 -1.74 9.06
CA ASN A 186 -4.95 -2.44 9.39
C ASN A 186 -4.02 -1.58 10.25
N LEU A 187 -3.83 -0.30 9.89
CA LEU A 187 -3.03 0.63 10.70
C LEU A 187 -3.60 0.89 12.09
N ALA A 188 -4.93 0.80 12.27
CA ALA A 188 -5.62 0.96 13.56
C ALA A 188 -5.79 -0.34 14.34
N GLY A 189 -5.39 -1.50 13.80
CA GLY A 189 -5.46 -2.81 14.45
C GLY A 189 -6.79 -3.54 14.32
N ASN A 190 -7.64 -3.12 13.39
CA ASN A 190 -8.81 -3.90 13.01
C ASN A 190 -8.43 -4.86 11.87
N LEU A 191 -8.14 -6.10 12.23
CA LEU A 191 -7.57 -7.14 11.37
C LEU A 191 -8.64 -8.12 10.84
N LYS A 192 -9.88 -7.66 10.70
CA LYS A 192 -11.03 -8.52 10.37
C LYS A 192 -10.86 -9.30 9.06
N TYR A 193 -10.19 -8.73 8.07
CA TYR A 193 -10.05 -9.29 6.73
C TYR A 193 -8.62 -9.75 6.41
N LEU A 194 -7.74 -9.69 7.42
CA LEU A 194 -6.34 -10.08 7.29
C LEU A 194 -6.18 -11.58 7.07
N ASP A 195 -5.37 -11.98 6.10
CA ASP A 195 -5.00 -13.38 5.93
C ASP A 195 -4.16 -13.86 7.12
N GLN A 196 -4.44 -15.07 7.61
CA GLN A 196 -3.77 -15.68 8.76
C GLN A 196 -2.24 -15.79 8.58
N LYS A 197 -1.76 -15.85 7.34
CA LYS A 197 -0.34 -15.83 6.99
C LYS A 197 0.42 -14.71 7.70
N TYR A 198 -0.14 -13.49 7.71
CA TYR A 198 0.54 -12.32 8.28
C TYR A 198 0.63 -12.37 9.80
N LEU A 199 -0.37 -12.93 10.49
CA LEU A 199 -0.30 -13.15 11.93
C LEU A 199 0.77 -14.18 12.28
N SER A 200 0.83 -15.28 11.52
CA SER A 200 1.86 -16.30 11.70
C SER A 200 3.27 -15.78 11.42
N ALA A 201 3.40 -14.91 10.41
CA ALA A 201 4.68 -14.27 10.09
C ALA A 201 5.11 -13.28 11.19
N ALA A 202 4.20 -12.45 11.69
CA ALA A 202 4.47 -11.51 12.77
C ALA A 202 4.91 -12.27 14.05
N GLU A 203 4.19 -13.32 14.42
CA GLU A 203 4.54 -14.18 15.56
C GLU A 203 5.94 -14.79 15.40
N ALA A 204 6.27 -15.32 14.24
CA ALA A 204 7.59 -15.87 13.95
C ALA A 204 8.71 -14.84 14.09
N MET A 205 8.44 -13.58 13.78
CA MET A 205 9.37 -12.45 13.94
C MET A 205 9.44 -11.90 15.38
N GLY A 206 8.61 -12.42 16.30
CA GLY A 206 8.49 -11.90 17.66
C GLY A 206 7.89 -10.50 17.71
N GLN A 207 7.00 -10.17 16.78
CA GLN A 207 6.31 -8.89 16.67
C GLN A 207 4.79 -9.10 16.71
N SER A 208 4.05 -8.09 17.14
CA SER A 208 2.64 -8.02 16.78
C SER A 208 2.52 -7.53 15.32
N TYR A 209 1.46 -7.90 14.62
CA TYR A 209 1.24 -7.43 13.25
C TYR A 209 1.23 -5.90 13.15
N MET A 210 0.68 -5.22 14.16
CA MET A 210 0.63 -3.76 14.22
C MET A 210 2.02 -3.11 14.23
N GLU A 211 3.00 -3.75 14.89
CA GLU A 211 4.38 -3.24 14.95
C GLU A 211 5.09 -3.29 13.59
N LEU A 212 4.60 -4.11 12.65
CA LEU A 212 5.16 -4.19 11.30
C LEU A 212 4.84 -2.94 10.45
N TYR A 213 3.84 -2.15 10.86
CA TYR A 213 3.37 -0.96 10.15
C TYR A 213 3.21 0.27 11.06
N ASP A 214 3.86 0.30 12.21
CA ASP A 214 3.83 1.45 13.10
C ASP A 214 4.78 2.58 12.66
N GLU A 215 4.88 3.65 13.44
CA GLU A 215 5.74 4.80 13.18
C GLU A 215 7.25 4.48 13.22
N ASN A 216 7.63 3.32 13.75
CA ASN A 216 9.00 2.85 13.81
C ASN A 216 9.38 1.96 12.61
N THR A 217 8.55 1.91 11.56
CA THR A 217 8.83 1.12 10.36
C THR A 217 8.88 1.99 9.11
N GLU A 218 9.61 1.56 8.08
CA GLU A 218 9.72 2.33 6.83
C GLU A 218 8.37 2.40 6.10
N LEU A 219 7.67 1.27 5.95
CA LEU A 219 6.36 1.24 5.30
C LEU A 219 5.29 1.94 6.16
N GLY A 220 5.33 1.82 7.48
CA GLY A 220 4.40 2.52 8.36
C GLY A 220 4.52 4.04 8.28
N ARG A 221 5.75 4.56 8.23
CA ARG A 221 6.03 5.99 7.98
C ARG A 221 5.59 6.42 6.59
N TRP A 222 5.85 5.59 5.57
CA TRP A 222 5.47 5.86 4.20
C TRP A 222 3.93 5.95 4.06
N LEU A 223 3.19 5.01 4.63
CA LEU A 223 1.73 5.02 4.61
C LEU A 223 1.16 6.27 5.30
N ARG A 224 1.70 6.66 6.46
CA ARG A 224 1.26 7.87 7.18
C ARG A 224 1.59 9.18 6.46
N SER A 225 2.47 9.17 5.46
CA SER A 225 2.73 10.31 4.60
C SER A 225 1.67 10.49 3.49
N LYS A 226 0.80 9.50 3.28
CA LYS A 226 -0.18 9.49 2.17
C LYS A 226 -1.39 10.36 2.47
N ASN A 227 -2.12 10.70 1.42
CA ASN A 227 -3.34 11.49 1.47
C ASN A 227 -4.57 10.57 1.56
N LEU A 228 -5.68 11.12 2.02
CA LEU A 228 -6.99 10.48 2.07
C LEU A 228 -7.86 10.89 0.88
N ILE A 229 -7.55 12.04 0.32
CA ILE A 229 -8.25 12.67 -0.80
C ILE A 229 -7.26 13.53 -1.58
N GLU A 230 -7.35 13.49 -2.92
CA GLU A 230 -6.53 14.33 -3.79
C GLU A 230 -7.35 14.97 -4.90
N LYS A 231 -7.03 16.21 -5.26
CA LYS A 231 -7.52 16.86 -6.46
C LYS A 231 -6.43 16.79 -7.54
N ILE A 232 -6.73 16.11 -8.64
CA ILE A 232 -5.80 15.95 -9.76
C ILE A 232 -6.46 16.53 -11.01
N GLY A 233 -6.14 17.77 -11.31
CA GLY A 233 -6.82 18.53 -12.36
C GLY A 233 -8.32 18.66 -12.09
N ASP A 234 -9.13 18.19 -13.03
CA ASP A 234 -10.58 18.19 -12.95
C ASP A 234 -11.17 17.01 -12.14
N ASN A 235 -10.34 16.21 -11.47
CA ASN A 235 -10.78 14.99 -10.80
C ASN A 235 -10.52 15.08 -9.29
N LEU A 236 -11.53 14.75 -8.48
CA LEU A 236 -11.41 14.51 -7.06
C LEU A 236 -11.28 13.02 -6.81
N CYS A 237 -10.16 12.57 -6.27
CA CYS A 237 -9.82 11.17 -6.09
C CYS A 237 -9.81 10.82 -4.61
N LEU A 238 -10.56 9.81 -4.21
CA LEU A 238 -10.63 9.28 -2.85
C LEU A 238 -11.15 7.85 -2.89
N HIS A 239 -11.15 7.17 -1.74
CA HIS A 239 -11.54 5.76 -1.73
C HIS A 239 -13.06 5.55 -1.77
N GLY A 240 -13.81 6.03 -0.77
CA GLY A 240 -15.26 5.76 -0.67
C GLY A 240 -16.12 6.83 -1.35
N GLY A 241 -16.07 8.06 -0.88
CA GLY A 241 -16.86 9.16 -1.45
C GLY A 241 -17.03 10.34 -0.50
N ILE A 242 -17.76 11.33 -0.97
CA ILE A 242 -18.14 12.53 -0.21
C ILE A 242 -19.63 12.45 0.11
N SER A 243 -19.95 12.22 1.37
CA SER A 243 -21.32 12.28 1.88
C SER A 243 -21.77 13.75 2.10
N PRO A 244 -23.08 14.01 2.26
CA PRO A 244 -23.58 15.31 2.65
C PRO A 244 -22.91 15.84 3.93
N GLU A 245 -22.68 14.97 4.92
CA GLU A 245 -22.04 15.31 6.20
C GLU A 245 -20.60 15.77 6.03
N ILE A 246 -19.87 15.22 5.03
CA ILE A 246 -18.52 15.67 4.69
C ILE A 246 -18.55 16.98 3.92
N ASN A 247 -19.50 17.16 2.98
CA ASN A 247 -19.70 18.43 2.29
C ASN A 247 -19.98 19.58 3.26
N ASP A 248 -20.80 19.33 4.29
CA ASP A 248 -21.17 20.34 5.29
C ASP A 248 -20.01 20.82 6.15
N LEU A 249 -18.91 20.07 6.20
CA LEU A 249 -17.69 20.55 6.87
C LEU A 249 -17.01 21.73 6.16
N ARG A 250 -17.31 21.94 4.87
CA ARG A 250 -16.74 23.03 4.04
C ARG A 250 -15.22 23.10 4.06
N LEU A 251 -14.56 21.94 4.19
CA LEU A 251 -13.10 21.84 4.22
C LEU A 251 -12.54 21.71 2.80
N THR A 252 -11.35 22.28 2.56
CA THR A 252 -10.59 22.02 1.33
C THR A 252 -9.92 20.64 1.38
N VAL A 253 -9.43 20.17 0.23
CA VAL A 253 -8.67 18.93 0.12
C VAL A 253 -7.46 18.92 1.07
N GLU A 254 -6.72 20.03 1.10
CA GLU A 254 -5.55 20.18 1.96
C GLU A 254 -5.92 20.20 3.46
N GLN A 255 -7.03 20.86 3.81
CA GLN A 255 -7.51 20.91 5.19
C GLN A 255 -7.92 19.50 5.68
N ILE A 256 -8.68 18.76 4.86
CA ILE A 256 -9.05 17.37 5.19
C ILE A 256 -7.80 16.54 5.47
N ASN A 257 -6.83 16.53 4.56
CA ASN A 257 -5.60 15.77 4.75
C ASN A 257 -4.81 16.22 5.99
N THR A 258 -4.68 17.54 6.19
CA THR A 258 -3.89 18.09 7.30
C THR A 258 -4.44 17.69 8.66
N ILE A 259 -5.76 17.83 8.88
CA ILE A 259 -6.38 17.52 10.16
C ILE A 259 -6.48 16.02 10.40
N SER A 260 -6.53 15.22 9.35
CA SER A 260 -6.70 13.76 9.44
C SER A 260 -5.40 13.00 9.66
N LYS A 261 -4.26 13.51 9.17
CA LYS A 261 -2.97 12.80 9.23
C LYS A 261 -2.57 12.31 10.62
N PRO A 262 -2.74 13.08 11.71
CA PRO A 262 -2.41 12.60 13.05
C PRO A 262 -3.22 11.38 13.51
N TYR A 263 -4.36 11.13 12.85
CA TYR A 263 -5.29 10.06 13.22
C TYR A 263 -5.19 8.81 12.33
N ILE A 264 -4.28 8.80 11.35
CA ILE A 264 -4.01 7.60 10.54
C ILE A 264 -3.40 6.51 11.42
N GLY A 265 -4.12 5.40 11.58
CA GLY A 265 -3.74 4.31 12.50
C GLY A 265 -4.07 4.57 13.97
N TRP A 266 -4.89 5.57 14.27
CA TRP A 266 -5.35 5.84 15.63
C TRP A 266 -6.32 4.77 16.10
N LYS A 267 -5.98 4.11 17.21
CA LYS A 267 -6.82 3.08 17.85
C LYS A 267 -7.98 3.75 18.59
N ASP A 268 -9.16 3.13 18.48
CA ASP A 268 -10.35 3.56 19.23
C ASP A 268 -10.71 5.06 19.06
N LEU A 269 -10.60 5.55 17.84
CA LEU A 269 -10.84 6.94 17.48
C LEU A 269 -12.21 7.43 18.01
N LYS A 270 -13.25 6.62 17.86
CA LYS A 270 -14.62 6.98 18.28
C LYS A 270 -14.74 7.33 19.77
N ASN A 271 -14.00 6.65 20.64
CA ASN A 271 -14.12 6.85 22.10
C ASN A 271 -13.08 7.87 22.63
N THR A 272 -12.01 8.12 21.91
CA THR A 272 -10.88 8.93 22.37
C THR A 272 -10.81 10.32 21.76
N VAL A 273 -11.37 10.51 20.56
CA VAL A 273 -11.38 11.80 19.85
C VAL A 273 -12.70 12.52 20.03
N LYS A 274 -12.65 13.83 20.32
CA LYS A 274 -13.83 14.70 20.51
C LYS A 274 -14.07 15.67 19.36
N ASP A 275 -13.15 15.77 18.41
CA ASP A 275 -13.30 16.65 17.24
C ASP A 275 -14.32 16.04 16.28
N ASP A 276 -15.48 16.69 16.15
CA ASP A 276 -16.59 16.27 15.29
C ASP A 276 -16.18 16.12 13.82
N LYS A 277 -15.26 16.96 13.32
CA LYS A 277 -14.77 16.88 11.94
C LYS A 277 -14.01 15.56 11.72
N ILE A 278 -13.15 15.19 12.66
CA ILE A 278 -12.39 13.94 12.61
C ILE A 278 -13.34 12.75 12.72
N LEU A 279 -14.30 12.80 13.65
CA LEU A 279 -15.29 11.74 13.80
C LEU A 279 -16.15 11.53 12.54
N LYS A 280 -16.50 12.61 11.82
CA LYS A 280 -17.19 12.53 10.53
C LYS A 280 -16.31 11.97 9.42
N ILE A 281 -15.07 12.46 9.28
CA ILE A 281 -14.12 12.01 8.25
C ILE A 281 -13.84 10.50 8.38
N PHE A 282 -13.69 10.00 9.61
CA PHE A 282 -13.41 8.57 9.90
C PHE A 282 -14.67 7.74 10.21
N ASN A 283 -15.86 8.29 10.00
CA ASN A 283 -17.11 7.56 10.24
C ASN A 283 -17.20 6.30 9.38
N SER A 284 -17.57 5.16 9.97
CA SER A 284 -17.61 3.85 9.32
C SER A 284 -18.77 3.63 8.34
N THR A 285 -19.54 4.68 8.00
CA THR A 285 -20.64 4.63 7.04
C THR A 285 -20.62 5.83 6.10
N LEU A 286 -20.46 7.03 6.65
CA LEU A 286 -20.58 8.30 5.93
C LEU A 286 -19.23 8.97 5.68
N GLY A 287 -18.16 8.48 6.28
CA GLY A 287 -16.82 9.02 6.14
C GLY A 287 -16.19 8.72 4.79
N LEU A 288 -15.05 9.39 4.50
CA LEU A 288 -14.35 9.37 3.21
C LEU A 288 -14.03 7.97 2.69
N PHE A 289 -13.82 7.02 3.60
CA PHE A 289 -13.36 5.66 3.25
C PHE A 289 -14.52 4.67 3.08
N TRP A 290 -15.72 5.00 3.61
CA TRP A 290 -16.82 4.04 3.75
C TRP A 290 -18.08 4.43 2.97
N PHE A 291 -18.16 5.65 2.49
CA PHE A 291 -19.36 6.14 1.83
C PHE A 291 -19.64 5.38 0.53
N ARG A 292 -20.85 4.82 0.41
CA ARG A 292 -21.31 4.04 -0.74
C ARG A 292 -22.53 4.65 -1.45
N GLY A 293 -22.95 5.85 -1.04
CA GLY A 293 -24.20 6.47 -1.50
C GLY A 293 -24.24 6.82 -2.99
N TYR A 294 -23.13 6.73 -3.72
CA TYR A 294 -23.17 6.85 -5.18
C TYR A 294 -23.74 5.60 -5.87
N PHE A 295 -23.71 4.43 -5.22
CA PHE A 295 -24.01 3.15 -5.85
C PHE A 295 -24.96 2.27 -5.05
N LYS A 296 -25.19 2.53 -3.78
CA LYS A 296 -26.05 1.73 -2.88
C LYS A 296 -27.24 2.55 -2.42
N GLU A 297 -28.40 1.91 -2.36
CA GLU A 297 -29.64 2.53 -1.88
C GLU A 297 -29.55 2.92 -0.38
N PRO A 298 -30.09 4.08 -0.02
CA PRO A 298 -30.64 5.11 -0.91
C PRO A 298 -29.52 5.80 -1.69
N VAL A 299 -29.65 5.82 -3.03
CA VAL A 299 -28.66 6.46 -3.90
C VAL A 299 -28.71 7.97 -3.73
N LEU A 300 -27.55 8.60 -3.70
CA LEU A 300 -27.44 10.04 -3.52
C LEU A 300 -28.08 10.80 -4.68
N GLU A 301 -28.80 11.85 -4.38
CA GLU A 301 -29.40 12.72 -5.40
C GLU A 301 -28.32 13.42 -6.23
N GLU A 302 -28.56 13.57 -7.52
CA GLU A 302 -27.59 14.19 -8.46
C GLU A 302 -27.26 15.63 -8.06
N THR A 303 -28.22 16.37 -7.50
CA THR A 303 -28.03 17.74 -6.99
C THR A 303 -26.95 17.82 -5.90
N ILE A 304 -26.82 16.79 -5.05
CA ILE A 304 -25.78 16.73 -4.02
C ILE A 304 -24.41 16.43 -4.65
N VAL A 305 -24.38 15.59 -5.69
CA VAL A 305 -23.15 15.37 -6.46
C VAL A 305 -22.69 16.68 -7.09
N ASP A 306 -23.60 17.46 -7.68
CA ASP A 306 -23.30 18.77 -8.27
C ASP A 306 -22.77 19.78 -7.24
N GLN A 307 -23.34 19.80 -6.04
CA GLN A 307 -22.83 20.61 -4.93
C GLN A 307 -21.38 20.22 -4.56
N THR A 308 -21.09 18.92 -4.50
CA THR A 308 -19.73 18.43 -4.24
C THR A 308 -18.75 18.85 -5.33
N LEU A 309 -19.12 18.69 -6.60
CA LEU A 309 -18.29 19.10 -7.73
C LEU A 309 -17.99 20.61 -7.69
N ALA A 310 -19.00 21.43 -7.39
CA ALA A 310 -18.86 22.88 -7.26
C ALA A 310 -17.96 23.26 -6.09
N GLN A 311 -18.12 22.63 -4.93
CA GLN A 311 -17.33 22.89 -3.72
C GLN A 311 -15.84 22.64 -3.95
N TYR A 312 -15.49 21.51 -4.58
CA TYR A 312 -14.10 21.16 -4.85
C TYR A 312 -13.58 21.67 -6.19
N GLN A 313 -14.42 22.35 -6.97
CA GLN A 313 -14.09 22.90 -8.30
C GLN A 313 -13.48 21.80 -9.21
N VAL A 314 -14.22 20.71 -9.37
CA VAL A 314 -13.84 19.55 -10.18
C VAL A 314 -14.99 19.15 -11.11
N LYS A 315 -14.70 18.36 -12.13
CA LYS A 315 -15.72 17.84 -13.05
C LYS A 315 -16.12 16.41 -12.71
N ARG A 316 -15.30 15.68 -11.93
CA ARG A 316 -15.53 14.27 -11.60
C ARG A 316 -15.04 13.93 -10.22
N ILE A 317 -15.69 12.93 -9.64
CA ILE A 317 -15.24 12.23 -8.44
C ILE A 317 -14.88 10.81 -8.87
N ILE A 318 -13.69 10.34 -8.51
CA ILE A 318 -13.17 9.01 -8.83
C ILE A 318 -13.05 8.22 -7.55
N VAL A 319 -13.72 7.07 -7.47
CA VAL A 319 -13.85 6.27 -6.25
C VAL A 319 -13.68 4.77 -6.50
N GLY A 320 -13.10 4.09 -5.51
CA GLY A 320 -13.07 2.65 -5.35
C GLY A 320 -14.19 2.14 -4.44
N HIS A 321 -13.84 1.23 -3.51
CA HIS A 321 -14.65 0.79 -2.39
C HIS A 321 -15.95 0.05 -2.71
N THR A 322 -16.59 0.33 -3.82
CA THR A 322 -17.90 -0.22 -4.16
C THR A 322 -17.86 -0.85 -5.55
N ILE A 323 -17.84 -2.17 -5.58
CA ILE A 323 -17.96 -2.93 -6.82
C ILE A 323 -19.33 -2.65 -7.44
N THR A 324 -19.34 -2.25 -8.70
CA THR A 324 -20.54 -1.95 -9.47
C THR A 324 -20.78 -3.01 -10.54
N LYS A 325 -22.01 -3.09 -11.07
CA LYS A 325 -22.37 -4.07 -12.11
C LYS A 325 -21.53 -3.94 -13.40
N THR A 326 -21.04 -2.73 -13.69
CA THR A 326 -20.26 -2.44 -14.90
C THR A 326 -18.76 -2.50 -14.65
N ASN A 327 -18.31 -2.83 -13.42
CA ASN A 327 -16.93 -2.65 -12.98
C ASN A 327 -16.49 -1.20 -13.21
N VAL A 328 -15.38 -0.94 -13.90
CA VAL A 328 -14.97 0.43 -14.23
C VAL A 328 -16.01 1.09 -15.14
N GLY A 329 -16.60 2.22 -14.70
CA GLY A 329 -17.62 2.91 -15.48
C GLY A 329 -18.06 4.25 -14.92
N PHE A 330 -18.68 5.07 -15.79
CA PHE A 330 -19.27 6.35 -15.43
C PHE A 330 -20.70 6.22 -14.92
N TYR A 331 -21.04 7.07 -13.95
CA TYR A 331 -22.34 7.24 -13.33
C TYR A 331 -22.67 8.73 -13.24
N TYR A 332 -23.94 9.08 -12.98
CA TYR A 332 -24.39 10.48 -12.84
C TYR A 332 -23.99 11.33 -14.08
N GLY A 333 -24.27 10.83 -15.28
CA GLY A 333 -23.92 11.59 -16.49
C GLY A 333 -22.42 11.86 -16.65
N GLY A 334 -21.55 11.02 -16.11
CA GLY A 334 -20.08 11.19 -16.18
C GLY A 334 -19.44 11.95 -15.02
N LYS A 335 -20.23 12.30 -13.99
CA LYS A 335 -19.76 13.02 -12.80
C LYS A 335 -19.05 12.12 -11.79
N ILE A 336 -19.43 10.83 -11.72
CA ILE A 336 -18.80 9.82 -10.88
C ILE A 336 -18.13 8.77 -11.77
N LEU A 337 -16.89 8.40 -11.48
CA LEU A 337 -16.20 7.26 -12.07
C LEU A 337 -15.94 6.23 -10.97
N GLY A 338 -16.65 5.10 -11.02
CA GLY A 338 -16.37 3.94 -10.19
C GLY A 338 -15.25 3.11 -10.81
N ILE A 339 -14.25 2.76 -10.01
CA ILE A 339 -13.07 2.00 -10.48
C ILE A 339 -12.78 0.76 -9.65
N ASP A 340 -13.60 0.46 -8.63
CA ASP A 340 -13.50 -0.79 -7.88
C ASP A 340 -13.94 -1.96 -8.76
N VAL A 341 -13.09 -2.95 -8.81
CA VAL A 341 -13.34 -4.24 -9.44
C VAL A 341 -12.94 -5.36 -8.49
N ASN A 342 -13.53 -6.53 -8.65
CA ASN A 342 -13.21 -7.64 -7.76
C ASN A 342 -11.84 -8.26 -8.13
N GLN A 343 -10.74 -7.52 -7.80
CA GLN A 343 -9.36 -7.94 -8.08
C GLN A 343 -9.07 -9.33 -7.49
N HIS A 344 -9.56 -9.56 -6.28
CA HIS A 344 -9.39 -10.80 -5.54
C HIS A 344 -10.09 -12.01 -6.21
N GLU A 345 -11.16 -11.79 -6.98
CA GLU A 345 -11.86 -12.81 -7.75
C GLU A 345 -11.45 -12.87 -9.23
N GLY A 346 -10.33 -12.24 -9.58
CA GLY A 346 -9.75 -12.31 -10.92
C GLY A 346 -10.30 -11.31 -11.93
N GLN A 347 -10.98 -10.27 -11.48
CA GLN A 347 -11.41 -9.17 -12.33
C GLN A 347 -10.35 -8.05 -12.26
N HIS A 348 -9.65 -7.82 -13.37
CA HIS A 348 -8.53 -6.90 -13.39
C HIS A 348 -8.73 -5.81 -14.44
N GLU A 349 -9.26 -4.68 -14.00
CA GLU A 349 -9.53 -3.52 -14.87
C GLU A 349 -9.03 -2.23 -14.20
N GLY A 350 -8.84 -1.19 -15.02
CA GLY A 350 -8.57 0.17 -14.57
C GLY A 350 -9.15 1.20 -15.53
N ALA A 351 -9.14 2.46 -15.12
CA ALA A 351 -9.53 3.58 -15.97
C ALA A 351 -8.28 4.33 -16.46
N LEU A 352 -8.14 4.51 -17.77
CA LEU A 352 -7.08 5.29 -18.37
C LEU A 352 -7.67 6.58 -18.95
N PHE A 353 -7.20 7.72 -18.49
CA PHE A 353 -7.37 9.01 -19.15
C PHE A 353 -6.15 9.32 -20.01
N GLU A 354 -6.35 9.62 -21.27
CA GLU A 354 -5.27 9.98 -22.16
C GLU A 354 -5.76 10.99 -23.21
N LYS A 355 -5.13 12.15 -23.26
CA LYS A 355 -5.43 13.22 -24.25
C LYS A 355 -6.92 13.56 -24.34
N GLY A 356 -7.58 13.73 -23.20
CA GLY A 356 -9.00 14.10 -23.12
C GLY A 356 -9.99 12.94 -23.23
N ASN A 357 -9.54 11.72 -23.46
CA ASN A 357 -10.40 10.54 -23.64
C ASN A 357 -10.26 9.56 -22.46
N TRP A 358 -11.36 8.86 -22.16
CA TRP A 358 -11.42 7.86 -21.11
C TRP A 358 -11.56 6.46 -21.68
N TYR A 359 -10.75 5.54 -21.15
CA TYR A 359 -10.74 4.15 -21.56
C TYR A 359 -10.76 3.22 -20.35
N LYS A 360 -11.50 2.14 -20.46
CA LYS A 360 -11.31 0.95 -19.63
C LYS A 360 -10.11 0.19 -20.17
N VAL A 361 -9.23 -0.26 -19.29
CA VAL A 361 -8.05 -1.06 -19.62
C VAL A 361 -8.01 -2.31 -18.75
N ASP A 362 -7.36 -3.36 -19.24
CA ASP A 362 -7.27 -4.66 -18.58
C ASP A 362 -5.85 -5.27 -18.73
N LEU A 363 -5.69 -6.54 -18.36
CA LEU A 363 -4.43 -7.29 -18.45
C LEU A 363 -3.94 -7.50 -19.90
N THR A 364 -4.76 -7.27 -20.91
CA THR A 364 -4.35 -7.37 -22.31
C THR A 364 -3.71 -6.08 -22.84
N GLY A 365 -3.84 -4.98 -22.09
CA GLY A 365 -3.43 -3.63 -22.51
C GLY A 365 -4.33 -3.01 -23.56
N ASN A 366 -5.47 -3.63 -23.86
CA ASN A 366 -6.47 -3.08 -24.78
C ASN A 366 -7.20 -1.91 -24.16
N LYS A 367 -7.46 -0.88 -24.95
CA LYS A 367 -8.20 0.31 -24.54
C LYS A 367 -9.62 0.26 -25.12
N LYS A 368 -10.62 0.18 -24.24
CA LYS A 368 -12.04 0.24 -24.63
C LYS A 368 -12.62 1.59 -24.17
N PRO A 369 -13.17 2.45 -25.05
CA PRO A 369 -13.76 3.73 -24.62
C PRO A 369 -14.82 3.51 -23.53
N ILE A 370 -14.74 4.30 -22.46
CA ILE A 370 -15.80 4.33 -21.43
C ILE A 370 -16.86 5.32 -21.94
N LYS A 371 -18.07 4.81 -22.20
CA LYS A 371 -19.20 5.67 -22.59
C LYS A 371 -19.76 6.37 -21.36
N VAL A 372 -20.09 7.64 -21.49
CA VAL A 372 -20.91 8.38 -20.54
C VAL A 372 -22.36 8.08 -20.95
N ASN A 373 -23.07 7.35 -20.10
CA ASN A 373 -24.49 7.04 -20.29
C ASN A 373 -25.33 8.15 -19.70
#